data_fb76d436c8d68005db4a8eeb111a43a6
#
_entry.id   fb76d436c8d68005db4a8eeb111a43a6
#
_cell.length_a   1.000
_cell.length_b   1.000
_cell.length_c   1.000
_cell.angle_alpha   90.00
_cell.angle_beta   90.00
_cell.angle_gamma   90.00
#
_symmetry.space_group_name_H-M   'P 1'
#
loop_
_entity.id
_entity.type
_entity.pdbx_description
1 polymer ?
#
loop_
_entity_poly.entity_id
_entity_poly.type
_entity_poly.pdbx_seq_one_letter_code
_entity_poly.pdbx_strand_id
1 'polypeptide(L)'
;MGLGWFGAPEHKRWLAYETHALLHYARAARVPTGFGWIGEDGEVDLTHPVELWITGRMTFAFSLGALMGIPGCRRYADHGVRALGGPLRDPANGGWYSAIAPEPDTEGRGVPSDPGARKECYQHAFVLLAAATATAADRPGAHELLRDAMAIQDRYWWDEPQQMPIESYAADFTDPEDYRGINAAMH
;
A
#
# COMPACT_ATOMS: atom_id res chain seq x y z
N MET A 1 32.52 23.88 -14.86
CA MET A 1 32.05 23.09 -13.72
C MET A 1 31.46 21.82 -14.27
N GLY A 2 32.08 20.67 -14.01
CA GLY A 2 31.55 19.37 -14.46
C GLY A 2 30.18 19.14 -13.83
N LEU A 3 29.21 18.66 -14.60
CA LEU A 3 27.93 18.14 -14.08
C LEU A 3 28.31 17.07 -13.06
N GLY A 4 27.91 17.24 -11.81
CA GLY A 4 28.08 16.20 -10.80
C GLY A 4 27.39 14.92 -11.23
N TRP A 5 27.67 13.78 -10.56
CA TRP A 5 27.10 12.46 -10.82
C TRP A 5 25.59 12.49 -11.12
N PHE A 6 24.80 13.27 -10.37
CA PHE A 6 23.35 13.40 -10.56
C PHE A 6 22.92 13.90 -11.94
N GLY A 7 23.71 14.75 -12.59
CA GLY A 7 23.40 15.26 -13.92
C GLY A 7 23.94 14.41 -15.07
N ALA A 8 24.75 13.40 -14.77
CA ALA A 8 25.41 12.59 -15.78
C ALA A 8 24.40 11.67 -16.53
N PRO A 9 24.47 11.62 -17.89
CA PRO A 9 23.60 10.72 -18.66
C PRO A 9 23.74 9.25 -18.28
N GLU A 10 24.93 8.84 -17.86
CA GLU A 10 25.24 7.48 -17.37
C GLU A 10 24.43 7.15 -16.13
N HIS A 11 24.37 8.06 -15.17
CA HIS A 11 23.59 7.90 -13.95
C HIS A 11 22.09 7.79 -14.24
N LYS A 12 21.57 8.62 -15.15
CA LYS A 12 20.16 8.53 -15.55
C LYS A 12 19.83 7.20 -16.21
N ARG A 13 20.71 6.67 -17.07
CA ARG A 13 20.55 5.35 -17.68
C ARG A 13 20.58 4.23 -16.64
N TRP A 14 21.48 4.32 -15.67
CA TRP A 14 21.56 3.38 -14.57
C TRP A 14 20.29 3.38 -13.73
N LEU A 15 19.79 4.55 -13.32
CA LEU A 15 18.52 4.68 -12.58
C LEU A 15 17.34 4.09 -13.36
N ALA A 16 17.25 4.32 -14.66
CA ALA A 16 16.22 3.74 -15.50
C ALA A 16 16.32 2.22 -15.54
N TYR A 17 17.54 1.66 -15.69
CA TYR A 17 17.77 0.22 -15.67
C TYR A 17 17.35 -0.40 -14.32
N GLU A 18 17.80 0.16 -13.19
CA GLU A 18 17.44 -0.31 -11.86
C GLU A 18 15.93 -0.24 -11.61
N THR A 19 15.28 0.83 -12.05
CA THR A 19 13.81 0.97 -11.95
C THR A 19 13.10 -0.19 -12.66
N HIS A 20 13.53 -0.51 -13.89
CA HIS A 20 12.96 -1.63 -14.63
C HIS A 20 13.25 -2.99 -13.97
N ALA A 21 14.47 -3.20 -13.49
CA ALA A 21 14.89 -4.42 -12.83
C ALA A 21 14.10 -4.67 -11.53
N LEU A 22 13.97 -3.63 -10.68
CA LEU A 22 13.23 -3.71 -9.42
C LEU A 22 11.73 -3.93 -9.65
N LEU A 23 11.11 -3.22 -10.60
CA LEU A 23 9.70 -3.46 -10.94
C LEU A 23 9.47 -4.85 -11.55
N HIS A 24 10.44 -5.38 -12.29
CA HIS A 24 10.36 -6.75 -12.79
C HIS A 24 10.43 -7.77 -11.64
N TYR A 25 11.40 -7.63 -10.76
CA TYR A 25 11.57 -8.47 -9.57
C TYR A 25 10.33 -8.45 -8.68
N ALA A 26 9.79 -7.26 -8.40
CA ALA A 26 8.62 -7.05 -7.57
C ALA A 26 7.34 -7.76 -8.05
N ARG A 27 7.30 -8.21 -9.31
CA ARG A 27 6.16 -8.97 -9.87
C ARG A 27 5.95 -10.32 -9.18
N ALA A 28 7.01 -10.92 -8.64
CA ALA A 28 6.95 -12.18 -7.90
C ALA A 28 6.12 -12.08 -6.63
N ALA A 29 6.02 -10.89 -6.02
CA ALA A 29 5.23 -10.68 -4.80
C ALA A 29 3.72 -10.86 -4.96
N ARG A 30 3.20 -11.00 -6.20
CA ARG A 30 1.76 -11.06 -6.44
C ARG A 30 1.15 -12.36 -5.91
N VAL A 31 0.15 -12.22 -5.02
CA VAL A 31 -0.70 -13.32 -4.52
C VAL A 31 -2.19 -12.95 -4.72
N PRO A 32 -3.14 -13.87 -4.59
CA PRO A 32 -4.57 -13.60 -4.81
C PRO A 32 -5.11 -12.38 -4.06
N THR A 33 -4.70 -12.18 -2.81
CA THR A 33 -5.24 -11.14 -1.91
C THR A 33 -4.43 -9.83 -1.91
N GLY A 34 -3.30 -9.75 -2.63
CA GLY A 34 -2.47 -8.53 -2.68
C GLY A 34 -1.04 -8.80 -3.11
N PHE A 35 -0.09 -8.24 -2.35
CA PHE A 35 1.34 -8.48 -2.53
C PHE A 35 1.96 -9.02 -1.24
N GLY A 36 2.55 -10.20 -1.34
CA GLY A 36 3.23 -10.86 -0.24
C GLY A 36 4.72 -10.51 -0.16
N TRP A 37 5.40 -11.13 0.78
CA TRP A 37 6.83 -11.06 0.96
C TRP A 37 7.56 -11.87 -0.11
N ILE A 38 8.72 -11.39 -0.56
CA ILE A 38 9.62 -12.13 -1.46
C ILE A 38 10.76 -12.67 -0.61
N GLY A 39 10.99 -13.99 -0.68
CA GLY A 39 12.10 -14.65 -0.03
C GLY A 39 13.46 -14.37 -0.70
N GLU A 40 14.53 -14.86 -0.10
CA GLU A 40 15.90 -14.72 -0.64
C GLU A 40 16.08 -15.41 -2.00
N ASP A 41 15.26 -16.40 -2.30
CA ASP A 41 15.21 -17.11 -3.58
C ASP A 41 14.49 -16.34 -4.70
N GLY A 42 13.88 -15.20 -4.37
CA GLY A 42 13.12 -14.36 -5.31
C GLY A 42 11.68 -14.82 -5.52
N GLU A 43 11.22 -15.84 -4.81
CA GLU A 43 9.84 -16.32 -4.84
C GLU A 43 9.02 -15.72 -3.67
N VAL A 44 7.70 -15.72 -3.82
CA VAL A 44 6.83 -15.24 -2.74
C VAL A 44 6.82 -16.23 -1.57
N ASP A 45 7.03 -15.72 -0.36
CA ASP A 45 6.96 -16.51 0.87
C ASP A 45 5.52 -16.51 1.41
N LEU A 46 4.79 -17.59 1.14
CA LEU A 46 3.40 -17.76 1.56
C LEU A 46 3.24 -18.07 3.06
N THR A 47 4.32 -18.22 3.82
CA THR A 47 4.27 -18.38 5.29
C THR A 47 4.04 -17.04 5.99
N HIS A 48 4.27 -15.92 5.28
CA HIS A 48 4.01 -14.58 5.76
C HIS A 48 2.62 -14.09 5.31
N PRO A 49 1.96 -13.25 6.13
CA PRO A 49 0.71 -12.63 5.72
C PRO A 49 0.93 -11.57 4.63
N VAL A 50 -0.14 -11.22 3.93
CA VAL A 50 -0.21 -10.06 3.05
C VAL A 50 -0.46 -8.83 3.90
N GLU A 51 0.53 -7.97 4.02
CA GLU A 51 0.46 -6.76 4.83
C GLU A 51 -0.09 -5.57 4.05
N LEU A 52 -0.87 -4.73 4.72
CA LEU A 52 -1.49 -3.55 4.15
C LEU A 52 -0.47 -2.58 3.57
N TRP A 53 0.58 -2.26 4.36
CA TRP A 53 1.59 -1.29 3.96
C TRP A 53 2.45 -1.78 2.79
N ILE A 54 2.73 -3.09 2.69
CA ILE A 54 3.42 -3.68 1.53
C ILE A 54 2.54 -3.55 0.29
N THR A 55 1.26 -3.98 0.38
CA THR A 55 0.34 -3.90 -0.75
C THR A 55 0.12 -2.44 -1.18
N GLY A 56 0.02 -1.50 -0.25
CA GLY A 56 -0.05 -0.07 -0.55
C GLY A 56 1.18 0.43 -1.33
N ARG A 57 2.39 0.16 -0.83
CA ARG A 57 3.65 0.57 -1.49
C ARG A 57 3.84 -0.07 -2.86
N MET A 58 3.51 -1.35 -2.99
CA MET A 58 3.59 -2.05 -4.28
C MET A 58 2.61 -1.47 -5.30
N THR A 59 1.38 -1.17 -4.87
CA THR A 59 0.37 -0.51 -5.70
C THR A 59 0.85 0.88 -6.16
N PHE A 60 1.43 1.67 -5.25
CA PHE A 60 2.05 2.95 -5.55
C PHE A 60 3.17 2.80 -6.58
N ALA A 61 4.14 1.90 -6.36
CA ALA A 61 5.28 1.70 -7.25
C ALA A 61 4.86 1.25 -8.65
N PHE A 62 3.91 0.31 -8.76
CA PHE A 62 3.39 -0.12 -10.06
C PHE A 62 2.54 0.95 -10.75
N SER A 63 1.84 1.80 -9.99
CA SER A 63 1.11 2.96 -10.55
C SER A 63 2.06 3.99 -11.13
N LEU A 64 3.17 4.29 -10.43
CA LEU A 64 4.25 5.12 -11.00
C LEU A 64 4.84 4.50 -12.26
N GLY A 65 5.13 3.20 -12.24
CA GLY A 65 5.59 2.47 -13.42
C GLY A 65 4.61 2.55 -14.59
N ALA A 66 3.30 2.54 -14.31
CA ALA A 66 2.26 2.73 -15.33
C ALA A 66 2.26 4.16 -15.92
N LEU A 67 2.44 5.19 -15.08
CA LEU A 67 2.61 6.58 -15.51
C LEU A 67 3.87 6.78 -16.37
N MET A 68 4.96 6.09 -16.03
CA MET A 68 6.19 6.09 -16.81
C MET A 68 6.11 5.29 -18.12
N GLY A 69 4.99 4.60 -18.37
CA GLY A 69 4.80 3.76 -19.55
C GLY A 69 5.54 2.42 -19.52
N ILE A 70 6.00 1.98 -18.35
CA ILE A 70 6.75 0.72 -18.20
C ILE A 70 5.82 -0.49 -18.47
N PRO A 71 6.17 -1.37 -19.44
CA PRO A 71 5.31 -2.48 -19.84
C PRO A 71 4.94 -3.42 -18.68
N GLY A 72 3.66 -3.76 -18.58
CA GLY A 72 3.12 -4.69 -17.59
C GLY A 72 2.77 -4.06 -16.24
N CYS A 73 3.23 -2.84 -15.90
CA CYS A 73 2.95 -2.22 -14.60
C CYS A 73 1.45 -1.99 -14.36
N ARG A 74 0.69 -1.65 -15.40
CA ARG A 74 -0.76 -1.43 -15.29
C ARG A 74 -1.50 -2.60 -14.63
N ARG A 75 -1.24 -3.83 -15.06
CA ARG A 75 -1.91 -5.02 -14.51
C ARG A 75 -1.61 -5.27 -13.03
N TYR A 76 -0.41 -4.90 -12.56
CA TYR A 76 -0.04 -5.02 -11.15
C TYR A 76 -0.61 -3.87 -10.33
N ALA A 77 -0.64 -2.65 -10.86
CA ALA A 77 -1.37 -1.54 -10.26
C ALA A 77 -2.86 -1.86 -10.10
N ASP A 78 -3.51 -2.38 -11.15
CA ASP A 78 -4.92 -2.80 -11.11
C ASP A 78 -5.16 -3.93 -10.09
N HIS A 79 -4.19 -4.85 -9.95
CA HIS A 79 -4.25 -5.90 -8.94
C HIS A 79 -4.21 -5.31 -7.52
N GLY A 80 -3.29 -4.39 -7.25
CA GLY A 80 -3.19 -3.73 -5.96
C GLY A 80 -4.42 -2.89 -5.61
N VAL A 81 -4.98 -2.14 -6.57
CA VAL A 81 -6.24 -1.40 -6.37
C VAL A 81 -7.37 -2.35 -5.98
N ARG A 82 -7.52 -3.50 -6.68
CA ARG A 82 -8.52 -4.51 -6.32
C ARG A 82 -8.28 -5.12 -4.95
N ALA A 83 -7.03 -5.38 -4.57
CA ALA A 83 -6.68 -5.92 -3.26
C ALA A 83 -7.05 -4.95 -2.13
N LEU A 84 -6.72 -3.67 -2.31
CA LEU A 84 -7.04 -2.60 -1.34
C LEU A 84 -8.54 -2.29 -1.28
N GLY A 85 -9.25 -2.37 -2.39
CA GLY A 85 -10.70 -2.14 -2.43
C GLY A 85 -11.55 -3.37 -2.06
N GLY A 86 -10.93 -4.55 -1.97
CA GLY A 86 -11.58 -5.84 -1.72
C GLY A 86 -11.04 -6.58 -0.48
N PRO A 87 -10.17 -7.60 -0.66
CA PRO A 87 -9.74 -8.47 0.43
C PRO A 87 -9.17 -7.76 1.65
N LEU A 88 -8.40 -6.69 1.46
CA LEU A 88 -7.81 -5.92 2.57
C LEU A 88 -8.81 -4.98 3.26
N ARG A 89 -9.96 -4.71 2.66
CA ARG A 89 -11.00 -3.85 3.24
C ARG A 89 -11.66 -4.54 4.42
N ASP A 90 -11.82 -3.85 5.55
CA ASP A 90 -12.62 -4.32 6.68
C ASP A 90 -14.10 -3.93 6.47
N PRO A 91 -14.97 -4.87 6.11
CA PRO A 91 -16.37 -4.57 5.84
C PRO A 91 -17.20 -4.32 7.11
N ALA A 92 -16.71 -4.78 8.27
CA ALA A 92 -17.44 -4.67 9.53
C ALA A 92 -17.21 -3.30 10.20
N ASN A 93 -15.96 -2.86 10.28
CA ASN A 93 -15.58 -1.67 11.02
C ASN A 93 -15.15 -0.49 10.13
N GLY A 94 -14.97 -0.74 8.83
CA GLY A 94 -14.39 0.23 7.92
C GLY A 94 -12.85 0.29 8.02
N GLY A 95 -12.23 1.10 7.14
CA GLY A 95 -10.77 1.07 7.01
C GLY A 95 -10.26 -0.26 6.46
N TRP A 96 -9.06 -0.64 6.84
CA TRP A 96 -8.37 -1.82 6.31
C TRP A 96 -7.81 -2.69 7.42
N TYR A 97 -7.77 -4.00 7.18
CA TYR A 97 -7.01 -4.93 8.01
C TYR A 97 -5.52 -4.67 7.89
N SER A 98 -4.77 -4.78 8.98
CA SER A 98 -3.31 -4.61 8.98
C SER A 98 -2.61 -5.70 8.16
N ALA A 99 -3.12 -6.93 8.23
CA ALA A 99 -2.62 -8.07 7.49
C ALA A 99 -3.70 -9.13 7.29
N ILE A 100 -3.66 -9.84 6.16
CA ILE A 100 -4.58 -10.92 5.80
C ILE A 100 -3.82 -12.14 5.25
N ALA A 101 -4.49 -13.29 5.20
CA ALA A 101 -3.94 -14.49 4.56
C ALA A 101 -3.66 -14.26 3.06
N PRO A 102 -2.63 -14.91 2.47
CA PRO A 102 -2.34 -14.83 1.04
C PRO A 102 -3.47 -15.35 0.13
N GLU A 103 -4.27 -16.27 0.64
CA GLU A 103 -5.44 -16.81 -0.05
C GLU A 103 -6.74 -16.26 0.56
N PRO A 104 -7.73 -15.93 -0.26
CA PRO A 104 -9.04 -15.50 0.24
C PRO A 104 -9.85 -16.68 0.80
N ASP A 105 -10.93 -16.39 1.51
CA ASP A 105 -11.93 -17.38 1.88
C ASP A 105 -12.73 -17.88 0.65
N THR A 106 -13.66 -18.82 0.88
CA THR A 106 -14.52 -19.40 -0.16
C THR A 106 -15.44 -18.39 -0.85
N GLU A 107 -15.64 -17.23 -0.27
CA GLU A 107 -16.44 -16.13 -0.82
C GLU A 107 -15.57 -15.04 -1.46
N GLY A 108 -14.24 -15.24 -1.51
CA GLY A 108 -13.29 -14.30 -2.08
C GLY A 108 -12.91 -13.12 -1.16
N ARG A 109 -13.24 -13.21 0.14
CA ARG A 109 -12.94 -12.16 1.13
C ARG A 109 -11.57 -12.39 1.76
N GLY A 110 -10.94 -11.33 2.21
CA GLY A 110 -9.71 -11.43 3.01
C GLY A 110 -9.97 -12.01 4.39
N VAL A 111 -9.08 -12.90 4.80
CA VAL A 111 -9.10 -13.50 6.14
C VAL A 111 -8.05 -12.79 6.98
N PRO A 112 -8.42 -11.95 7.97
CA PRO A 112 -7.44 -11.25 8.78
C PRO A 112 -6.53 -12.25 9.52
N SER A 113 -5.22 -11.99 9.47
CA SER A 113 -4.22 -12.83 10.15
C SER A 113 -4.32 -12.72 11.67
N ASP A 114 -4.68 -11.54 12.15
CA ASP A 114 -5.06 -11.27 13.54
C ASP A 114 -6.30 -10.37 13.54
N PRO A 115 -7.49 -10.91 13.86
CA PRO A 115 -8.73 -10.11 13.92
C PRO A 115 -8.70 -9.01 14.98
N GLY A 116 -7.83 -9.12 15.99
CA GLY A 116 -7.65 -8.12 17.05
C GLY A 116 -6.54 -7.09 16.75
N ALA A 117 -5.86 -7.22 15.63
CA ALA A 117 -4.79 -6.28 15.27
C ALA A 117 -5.30 -4.83 15.21
N ARG A 118 -4.52 -3.93 15.81
CA ARG A 118 -4.82 -2.50 15.76
C ARG A 118 -4.76 -1.97 14.32
N LYS A 119 -5.58 -0.98 14.04
CA LYS A 119 -5.48 -0.20 12.80
C LYS A 119 -4.48 0.93 13.05
N GLU A 120 -3.52 1.09 12.14
CA GLU A 120 -2.43 2.05 12.27
C GLU A 120 -2.55 3.16 11.22
N CYS A 121 -2.35 4.41 11.65
CA CYS A 121 -2.29 5.57 10.77
C CYS A 121 -1.23 5.39 9.68
N TYR A 122 -0.04 4.93 10.07
CA TYR A 122 1.07 4.61 9.18
C TYR A 122 0.65 3.72 7.99
N GLN A 123 -0.03 2.62 8.27
CA GLN A 123 -0.46 1.68 7.22
C GLN A 123 -1.54 2.29 6.32
N HIS A 124 -2.47 3.06 6.91
CA HIS A 124 -3.55 3.72 6.17
C HIS A 124 -3.02 4.84 5.26
N ALA A 125 -1.92 5.51 5.64
CA ALA A 125 -1.26 6.49 4.78
C ALA A 125 -0.81 5.88 3.44
N PHE A 126 -0.35 4.61 3.43
CA PHE A 126 0.02 3.93 2.19
C PHE A 126 -1.18 3.54 1.32
N VAL A 127 -2.36 3.36 1.91
CA VAL A 127 -3.60 3.20 1.11
C VAL A 127 -3.93 4.50 0.40
N LEU A 128 -3.84 5.63 1.09
CA LEU A 128 -4.08 6.95 0.52
C LEU A 128 -3.08 7.26 -0.60
N LEU A 129 -1.78 7.03 -0.36
CA LEU A 129 -0.71 7.20 -1.35
C LEU A 129 -0.93 6.34 -2.60
N ALA A 130 -1.27 5.06 -2.39
CA ALA A 130 -1.57 4.12 -3.48
C ALA A 130 -2.77 4.55 -4.30
N ALA A 131 -3.86 4.92 -3.63
CA ALA A 131 -5.10 5.33 -4.26
C ALA A 131 -4.93 6.63 -5.07
N ALA A 132 -4.24 7.63 -4.51
CA ALA A 132 -3.94 8.89 -5.18
C ALA A 132 -3.11 8.68 -6.45
N THR A 133 -2.05 7.86 -6.36
CA THR A 133 -1.16 7.60 -7.51
C THR A 133 -1.85 6.73 -8.57
N ALA A 134 -2.63 5.73 -8.14
CA ALA A 134 -3.41 4.90 -9.06
C ALA A 134 -4.51 5.71 -9.78
N THR A 135 -5.12 6.69 -9.09
CA THR A 135 -6.05 7.65 -9.67
C THR A 135 -5.35 8.50 -10.75
N ALA A 136 -4.17 9.05 -10.45
CA ALA A 136 -3.37 9.80 -11.43
C ALA A 136 -2.99 8.94 -12.64
N ALA A 137 -2.79 7.63 -12.44
CA ALA A 137 -2.50 6.67 -13.49
C ALA A 137 -3.75 6.16 -14.23
N ASP A 138 -4.93 6.65 -13.89
CA ASP A 138 -6.24 6.23 -14.45
C ASP A 138 -6.45 4.71 -14.31
N ARG A 139 -6.28 4.19 -13.09
CA ARG A 139 -6.51 2.76 -12.82
C ARG A 139 -7.97 2.50 -12.42
N PRO A 140 -8.59 1.40 -12.93
CA PRO A 140 -9.96 1.04 -12.60
C PRO A 140 -10.17 0.91 -11.07
N GLY A 141 -11.22 1.55 -10.53
CA GLY A 141 -11.57 1.55 -9.12
C GLY A 141 -10.74 2.49 -8.23
N ALA A 142 -9.68 3.13 -8.76
CA ALA A 142 -8.78 3.96 -7.97
C ALA A 142 -9.46 5.21 -7.39
N HIS A 143 -10.36 5.87 -8.14
CA HIS A 143 -11.11 7.02 -7.64
C HIS A 143 -12.01 6.68 -6.45
N GLU A 144 -12.63 5.50 -6.48
CA GLU A 144 -13.48 5.03 -5.39
C GLU A 144 -12.63 4.73 -4.15
N LEU A 145 -11.51 4.01 -4.34
CA LEU A 145 -10.56 3.73 -3.28
C LEU A 145 -10.00 5.02 -2.65
N LEU A 146 -9.67 6.04 -3.46
CA LEU A 146 -9.19 7.33 -2.98
C LEU A 146 -10.23 8.04 -2.11
N ARG A 147 -11.47 8.09 -2.57
CA ARG A 147 -12.57 8.71 -1.81
C ARG A 147 -12.76 8.02 -0.46
N ASP A 148 -12.72 6.68 -0.43
CA ASP A 148 -12.83 5.89 0.79
C ASP A 148 -11.64 6.13 1.73
N ALA A 149 -10.42 6.17 1.20
CA ALA A 149 -9.22 6.42 1.98
C ALA A 149 -9.23 7.82 2.61
N MET A 150 -9.64 8.85 1.85
CA MET A 150 -9.79 10.20 2.36
C MET A 150 -10.85 10.28 3.47
N ALA A 151 -12.00 9.61 3.30
CA ALA A 151 -13.06 9.62 4.31
C ALA A 151 -12.62 8.97 5.64
N ILE A 152 -11.81 7.91 5.57
CA ILE A 152 -11.23 7.27 6.77
C ILE A 152 -10.16 8.18 7.38
N GLN A 153 -9.33 8.82 6.55
CA GLN A 153 -8.31 9.77 7.02
C GLN A 153 -8.95 10.92 7.80
N ASP A 154 -9.94 11.58 7.21
CA ASP A 154 -10.62 12.73 7.82
C ASP A 154 -11.35 12.36 9.10
N ARG A 155 -11.88 11.14 9.17
CA ARG A 155 -12.71 10.72 10.30
C ARG A 155 -11.91 10.30 11.52
N TYR A 156 -10.76 9.67 11.37
CA TYR A 156 -10.10 8.96 12.46
C TYR A 156 -8.69 9.44 12.78
N TRP A 157 -7.90 9.86 11.78
CA TRP A 157 -6.46 9.96 11.94
C TRP A 157 -5.94 11.33 12.42
N TRP A 158 -6.83 12.26 12.79
CA TRP A 158 -6.42 13.58 13.27
C TRP A 158 -6.93 13.85 14.67
N ASP A 159 -6.01 14.20 15.59
CA ASP A 159 -6.30 14.63 16.95
C ASP A 159 -6.32 16.17 16.98
N GLU A 160 -7.51 16.77 16.94
CA GLU A 160 -7.65 18.21 16.88
C GLU A 160 -7.08 18.93 18.14
N PRO A 161 -7.29 18.45 19.39
CA PRO A 161 -6.68 19.03 20.59
C PRO A 161 -5.16 19.03 20.57
N GLN A 162 -4.52 17.97 20.07
CA GLN A 162 -3.07 17.84 20.06
C GLN A 162 -2.42 18.32 18.75
N GLN A 163 -3.22 18.58 17.71
CA GLN A 163 -2.76 18.96 16.37
C GLN A 163 -1.75 17.95 15.79
N MET A 164 -2.01 16.66 15.99
CA MET A 164 -1.15 15.56 15.57
C MET A 164 -1.98 14.38 15.08
N PRO A 165 -1.41 13.51 14.21
CA PRO A 165 -2.05 12.26 13.87
C PRO A 165 -2.18 11.33 15.08
N ILE A 166 -3.28 10.58 15.15
CA ILE A 166 -3.45 9.47 16.10
C ILE A 166 -2.71 8.27 15.54
N GLU A 167 -1.87 7.63 16.37
CA GLU A 167 -0.98 6.55 15.91
C GLU A 167 -1.73 5.28 15.54
N SER A 168 -2.65 4.83 16.41
CA SER A 168 -3.42 3.63 16.18
C SER A 168 -4.75 3.62 16.93
N TYR A 169 -5.64 2.73 16.50
CA TYR A 169 -6.90 2.39 17.14
C TYR A 169 -7.05 0.88 17.32
N ALA A 170 -7.93 0.44 18.20
CA ALA A 170 -8.43 -0.93 18.17
C ALA A 170 -9.08 -1.24 16.80
N ALA A 171 -9.29 -2.53 16.50
CA ALA A 171 -9.80 -2.99 15.20
C ALA A 171 -11.12 -2.31 14.76
N ASP A 172 -11.94 -1.89 15.70
CA ASP A 172 -13.25 -1.23 15.51
C ASP A 172 -13.18 0.31 15.56
N PHE A 173 -11.98 0.88 15.49
CA PHE A 173 -11.74 2.32 15.65
C PHE A 173 -12.14 2.89 17.03
N THR A 174 -12.22 2.08 18.05
CA THR A 174 -12.27 2.52 19.45
C THR A 174 -10.85 2.54 20.04
N ASP A 175 -10.71 2.98 21.29
CA ASP A 175 -9.46 2.94 22.06
C ASP A 175 -8.27 3.56 21.29
N PRO A 176 -8.28 4.88 21.01
CA PRO A 176 -7.13 5.55 20.40
C PRO A 176 -5.91 5.43 21.29
N GLU A 177 -4.75 5.15 20.70
CA GLU A 177 -3.49 5.11 21.41
C GLU A 177 -3.10 6.50 21.91
N ASP A 178 -2.58 6.60 23.14
CA ASP A 178 -2.14 7.89 23.71
C ASP A 178 -0.82 8.39 23.11
N TYR A 179 0.03 7.48 22.64
CA TYR A 179 1.29 7.81 22.00
C TYR A 179 1.07 8.57 20.69
N ARG A 180 1.88 9.61 20.44
CA ARG A 180 1.89 10.39 19.21
C ARG A 180 3.29 10.37 18.62
N GLY A 181 3.50 9.52 17.61
CA GLY A 181 4.78 9.32 16.95
C GLY A 181 4.97 10.22 15.74
N ILE A 182 6.23 10.54 15.45
CA ILE A 182 6.59 11.26 14.22
C ILE A 182 6.46 10.34 12.99
N ASN A 183 6.60 9.02 13.16
CA ASN A 183 6.59 8.09 12.03
C ASN A 183 5.27 8.12 11.26
N ALA A 184 4.14 8.06 11.95
CA ALA A 184 2.83 8.18 11.29
C ALA A 184 2.66 9.58 10.66
N ALA A 185 3.11 10.63 11.36
CA ALA A 185 2.98 12.01 10.91
C ALA A 185 3.77 12.36 9.64
N MET A 186 4.89 11.65 9.36
CA MET A 186 5.71 11.95 8.19
C MET A 186 5.25 11.24 6.90
N HIS A 187 4.31 10.32 6.99
CA HIS A 187 3.73 9.59 5.86
C HIS A 187 2.36 10.12 5.48
#